data_f3258e31e266d6da58107080606a8711
#
_entry.id   f3258e31e266d6da58107080606a8711
#
_cell.length_a   1.000
_cell.length_b   1.000
_cell.length_c   1.000
_cell.angle_alpha   90.00
_cell.angle_beta   90.00
_cell.angle_gamma   90.00
#
_symmetry.space_group_name_H-M   'P 1'
#
loop_
_entity.id
_entity.type
_entity.pdbx_description
1 polymer ?
#
loop_
_entity_poly.entity_id
_entity_poly.type
_entity_poly.pdbx_seq_one_letter_code
_entity_poly.pdbx_strand_id
1 'polypeptide(L)' 'GVKKDGTVILLVVDGRSSSSAGMTLQELASYLVKLGAWQAVNFDGGGSSEMVLDGKILNTPSDGRERPVSVGLGVFPTKG' A
#
# COMPACT_ATOMS: atom_id res chain seq x y z
N GLY A 1 4.94 -6.02 2.47
CA GLY A 1 5.96 -6.76 3.23
C GLY A 1 5.55 -8.18 3.52
N VAL A 2 6.51 -9.00 3.92
CA VAL A 2 6.27 -10.40 4.31
C VAL A 2 6.95 -10.64 5.65
N LYS A 3 6.23 -11.24 6.60
CA LYS A 3 6.79 -11.68 7.87
C LYS A 3 7.48 -13.04 7.71
N LYS A 4 8.29 -13.43 8.68
CA LYS A 4 8.98 -14.74 8.65
C LYS A 4 8.01 -15.92 8.62
N ASP A 5 6.81 -15.76 9.17
CA ASP A 5 5.77 -16.81 9.20
C ASP A 5 4.95 -16.88 7.92
N GLY A 6 5.26 -16.06 6.92
CA GLY A 6 4.55 -16.01 5.65
C GLY A 6 3.40 -15.01 5.59
N THR A 7 3.09 -14.33 6.68
CA THR A 7 2.04 -13.30 6.68
C THR A 7 2.42 -12.17 5.74
N VAL A 8 1.50 -11.77 4.87
CA VAL A 8 1.68 -10.66 3.93
C VAL A 8 1.09 -9.39 4.51
N ILE A 9 1.85 -8.31 4.45
CA ILE A 9 1.43 -6.99 4.88
C ILE A 9 1.28 -6.11 3.63
N LEU A 10 0.09 -5.56 3.43
CA LEU A 10 -0.17 -4.59 2.36
C LEU A 10 -0.42 -3.24 3.02
N LEU A 11 0.36 -2.24 2.64
CA LEU A 11 0.33 -0.92 3.26
C LEU A 11 0.28 0.17 2.19
N VAL A 12 -0.64 1.11 2.36
CA VAL A 12 -0.72 2.33 1.55
C VAL A 12 -0.68 3.52 2.48
N VAL A 13 0.12 4.51 2.13
CA VAL A 13 0.25 5.75 2.87
C VAL A 13 -0.24 6.89 1.99
N ASP A 14 -1.24 7.63 2.46
CA ASP A 14 -1.72 8.82 1.76
C ASP A 14 -0.67 9.93 1.84
N GLY A 15 -0.53 10.68 0.76
CA GLY A 15 0.42 11.77 0.69
C GLY A 15 0.04 12.80 -0.35
N ARG A 16 0.90 13.79 -0.53
CA ARG A 16 0.75 14.86 -1.52
C ARG A 16 -0.58 15.61 -1.39
N SER A 17 -1.10 15.71 -0.16
CA SER A 17 -2.33 16.45 0.12
C SER A 17 -2.11 17.40 1.29
N SER A 18 -3.05 18.33 1.49
CA SER A 18 -2.97 19.27 2.62
C SER A 18 -3.10 18.58 3.98
N SER A 19 -3.71 17.40 4.03
CA SER A 19 -3.94 16.64 5.26
C SER A 19 -2.93 15.50 5.48
N SER A 20 -2.15 15.14 4.45
CA SER A 20 -1.24 13.99 4.51
C SER A 20 0.04 14.27 3.73
N ALA A 21 1.17 14.28 4.41
CA ALA A 21 2.47 14.55 3.80
C ALA A 21 3.11 13.32 3.16
N GLY A 22 2.61 12.13 3.49
CA GLY A 22 3.20 10.88 3.03
C GLY A 22 4.41 10.46 3.86
N MET A 23 5.18 9.53 3.32
CA MET A 23 6.39 9.00 3.95
C MET A 23 7.52 8.90 2.95
N THR A 24 8.76 9.07 3.42
CA THR A 24 9.94 8.71 2.63
C THR A 24 10.06 7.18 2.57
N LEU A 25 10.88 6.66 1.64
CA LEU A 25 11.12 5.22 1.57
C LEU A 25 11.77 4.70 2.86
N GLN A 26 12.63 5.48 3.51
CA GLN A 26 13.24 5.08 4.78
C GLN A 26 12.21 5.00 5.90
N GLU A 27 11.32 5.98 5.99
CA GLU A 27 10.24 5.98 6.97
C GLU A 27 9.30 4.79 6.75
N LEU A 28 8.96 4.52 5.49
CA LEU A 28 8.10 3.39 5.13
C LEU A 28 8.76 2.06 5.50
N ALA A 29 10.03 1.90 5.18
CA ALA A 29 10.79 0.70 5.54
C ALA A 29 10.82 0.49 7.06
N SER A 30 11.10 1.54 7.81
CA SER A 30 11.11 1.49 9.29
C SER A 30 9.75 1.11 9.85
N TYR A 31 8.69 1.63 9.27
CA TYR A 31 7.32 1.31 9.67
C TYR A 31 7.00 -0.17 9.43
N LEU A 32 7.36 -0.69 8.26
CA LEU A 32 7.16 -2.10 7.94
C LEU A 32 7.94 -3.02 8.87
N VAL A 33 9.15 -2.63 9.27
CA VAL A 33 9.92 -3.39 10.27
C VAL A 33 9.17 -3.42 11.60
N LYS A 34 8.60 -2.29 12.02
CA LYS A 34 7.78 -2.24 13.25
C LYS A 34 6.55 -3.15 13.17
N LEU A 35 5.98 -3.31 11.98
CA LEU A 35 4.86 -4.23 11.76
C LEU A 35 5.30 -5.69 11.70
N GLY A 36 6.60 -5.96 11.73
CA GLY A 36 7.16 -7.31 11.73
C GLY A 36 7.60 -7.82 10.38
N ALA A 37 7.74 -6.97 9.38
CA ALA A 37 8.17 -7.39 8.06
C ALA A 37 9.62 -7.92 8.08
N TRP A 38 9.84 -9.05 7.43
CA TRP A 38 11.16 -9.65 7.21
C TRP A 38 11.75 -9.17 5.89
N GLN A 39 10.92 -9.11 4.85
CA GLN A 39 11.27 -8.59 3.54
C GLN A 39 10.14 -7.70 3.05
N ALA A 40 10.47 -6.72 2.22
CA ALA A 40 9.47 -5.80 1.69
C ALA A 40 9.89 -5.26 0.33
N VAL A 41 8.91 -4.82 -0.44
CA VAL A 41 9.11 -4.19 -1.75
C VAL A 41 8.17 -3.01 -1.88
N ASN A 42 8.63 -1.96 -2.56
CA ASN A 42 7.84 -0.78 -2.84
C ASN A 42 7.29 -0.86 -4.27
N PHE A 43 6.03 -0.45 -4.43
CA PHE A 43 5.38 -0.34 -5.73
C PHE A 43 5.24 1.12 -6.14
N ASP A 44 4.60 1.36 -7.29
CA ASP A 44 4.28 2.71 -7.76
C ASP A 44 3.64 3.54 -6.67
N GLY A 45 4.05 4.81 -6.62
CA GLY A 45 3.54 5.77 -5.67
C GLY A 45 2.69 6.86 -6.30
N GLY A 46 2.51 7.94 -5.57
CA GLY A 46 1.76 9.09 -6.04
C GLY A 46 0.31 8.76 -6.34
N GLY A 47 -0.18 9.26 -7.47
CA GLY A 47 -1.57 9.05 -7.89
C GLY A 47 -1.92 7.60 -8.25
N SER A 48 -0.91 6.73 -8.38
CA SER A 48 -1.14 5.30 -8.61
C SER A 48 -1.42 4.53 -7.33
N SER A 49 -1.28 5.16 -6.15
CA SER A 49 -1.45 4.50 -4.86
C SER A 49 -2.93 4.41 -4.50
N GLU A 50 -3.46 3.21 -4.52
CA GLU A 50 -4.85 2.96 -4.19
C GLU A 50 -5.01 1.59 -3.56
N MET A 51 -5.83 1.51 -2.51
CA MET A 51 -6.19 0.26 -1.86
C MET A 51 -7.70 0.11 -1.88
N VAL A 52 -8.18 -0.99 -2.42
CA VAL A 52 -9.60 -1.28 -2.56
C VAL A 52 -9.93 -2.56 -1.81
N LEU A 53 -11.00 -2.53 -1.03
CA LEU A 53 -11.53 -3.71 -0.34
C LEU A 53 -13.04 -3.76 -0.56
N ASP A 54 -13.53 -4.90 -1.07
CA ASP A 54 -14.95 -5.10 -1.37
C ASP A 54 -15.54 -3.99 -2.25
N GLY A 55 -14.76 -3.54 -3.24
CA GLY A 55 -15.18 -2.50 -4.17
C GLY A 55 -15.10 -1.08 -3.64
N LYS A 56 -14.59 -0.90 -2.43
CA LYS A 56 -14.46 0.44 -1.81
C LYS A 56 -13.02 0.86 -1.73
N ILE A 57 -12.72 2.10 -2.09
CA ILE A 57 -11.39 2.69 -1.95
C ILE A 57 -11.16 3.03 -0.49
N LEU A 58 -10.07 2.52 0.09
CA LEU A 58 -9.74 2.71 1.51
C LEU A 58 -8.85 3.91 1.77
N ASN A 59 -8.05 4.33 0.78
CA ASN A 59 -7.15 5.48 0.93
C ASN A 59 -7.66 6.66 0.12
N THR A 60 -6.98 7.81 0.24
CA THR A 60 -7.27 9.00 -0.57
C THR A 60 -6.17 9.12 -1.63
N PRO A 61 -6.44 8.75 -2.91
CA PRO A 61 -5.44 8.91 -3.97
C PRO A 61 -5.00 10.37 -4.10
N SER A 62 -3.70 10.60 -4.31
CA SER A 62 -3.15 11.94 -4.36
C SER A 62 -3.66 12.77 -5.54
N ASP A 63 -4.17 12.12 -6.61
CA ASP A 63 -4.82 12.78 -7.74
C ASP A 63 -6.29 13.11 -7.45
N GLY A 64 -6.83 12.76 -6.28
CA GLY A 64 -8.23 12.97 -5.91
C GLY A 64 -9.21 12.03 -6.59
N ARG A 65 -8.72 11.09 -7.39
CA ARG A 65 -9.54 10.12 -8.14
C ARG A 65 -8.70 8.90 -8.50
N GLU A 66 -9.37 7.85 -8.93
CA GLU A 66 -8.69 6.69 -9.47
C GLU A 66 -7.88 7.04 -10.71
N ARG A 67 -6.72 6.41 -10.84
CA ARG A 67 -5.88 6.50 -12.02
C ARG A 67 -5.79 5.12 -12.67
N PRO A 68 -5.95 5.01 -14.00
CA PRO A 68 -5.66 3.74 -14.67
C PRO A 68 -4.20 3.36 -14.46
N VAL A 69 -3.95 2.12 -14.11
CA VAL A 69 -2.61 1.57 -13.92
C VAL A 69 -2.46 0.30 -14.76
N SER A 70 -1.26 0.06 -15.27
CA SER A 70 -0.99 -1.11 -16.09
C SER A 70 -0.81 -2.39 -15.27
N VAL A 71 -0.46 -2.26 -13.99
CA VAL A 71 -0.23 -3.39 -13.09
C VAL A 71 -0.87 -3.12 -11.74
N GLY A 72 -1.56 -4.10 -11.23
CA GLY A 72 -2.12 -4.06 -9.88
C GLY A 72 -1.85 -5.37 -9.15
N LEU A 73 -2.04 -5.36 -7.83
CA LEU A 73 -1.94 -6.54 -7.00
C LEU A 73 -3.31 -6.88 -6.45
N GLY A 74 -3.75 -8.08 -6.71
CA GLY A 74 -5.02 -8.59 -6.20
C GLY A 74 -4.82 -9.68 -5.16
N VAL A 75 -5.68 -9.72 -4.15
CA VAL A 75 -5.69 -10.75 -3.12
C VAL A 75 -7.08 -11.38 -3.12
N PHE A 76 -7.12 -12.69 -3.28
CA PHE A 76 -8.36 -13.43 -3.35
C PHE A 76 -8.39 -14.54 -2.29
N PRO A 77 -9.54 -14.77 -1.64
CA PRO A 77 -9.65 -15.88 -0.70
C PRO A 77 -9.41 -17.20 -1.41
N THR A 78 -8.68 -18.11 -0.76
CA THR A 78 -8.57 -19.48 -1.28
C THR A 78 -9.84 -20.26 -0.99
N LYS A 79 -10.30 -21.00 -1.99
CA LYS A 79 -11.39 -21.96 -1.80
C LYS A 79 -10.79 -23.23 -1.24
N GLY A 80 -11.07 -23.51 0.01
CA GLY A 80 -10.47 -24.71 0.53
C GLY A 80 -10.83 -25.29 1.69
#